data_6c0424964968c78ccc45361c87c4915f
#
_entry.id   6c0424964968c78ccc45361c87c4915f
#
_cell.length_a   1.000
_cell.length_b   1.000
_cell.length_c   1.000
_cell.angle_alpha   90.00
_cell.angle_beta   90.00
_cell.angle_gamma   90.00
#
_symmetry.space_group_name_H-M   'P 1'
#
loop_
_entity.id
_entity.type
_entity.pdbx_description
1 polymer ?
#
loop_
_entity_poly.entity_id
_entity_poly.type
_entity_poly.pdbx_seq_one_letter_code
_entity_poly.pdbx_strand_id
1 'polypeptide(L)'
;MHLKIEMFKRRIREFYEHFDGKVYVSFSGGKDSTVLLHLVRSLYPDVPAVFIDTGLEHPEVKEFVKSKDNIIILRPEFPFNKVLEQYGYPVISKEVAKFIEDKRRNPNGYTTKKFDSNSDYVKKYGSRYDLSKWKFLRDSDIKIPAECCNL
;
A
#
# COMPACT_ATOMS: atom_id res chain seq x y z
N MET A 1 13.12 17.85 22.72
CA MET A 1 11.82 17.24 22.36
C MET A 1 10.75 18.30 22.11
N HIS A 2 10.62 19.33 22.95
CA HIS A 2 9.62 20.40 22.83
C HIS A 2 9.65 21.13 21.47
N LEU A 3 10.82 21.49 20.96
CA LEU A 3 10.98 22.23 19.69
C LEU A 3 10.40 21.47 18.47
N LYS A 4 10.59 20.14 18.41
CA LYS A 4 10.06 19.33 17.32
C LYS A 4 8.52 19.32 17.31
N ILE A 5 7.89 19.20 18.49
CA ILE A 5 6.43 19.22 18.62
C ILE A 5 5.87 20.57 18.13
N GLU A 6 6.49 21.68 18.51
CA GLU A 6 6.04 23.00 18.06
C GLU A 6 6.20 23.19 16.55
N MET A 7 7.27 22.65 15.95
CA MET A 7 7.43 22.64 14.49
C MET A 7 6.32 21.86 13.79
N PHE A 8 5.94 20.67 14.32
CA PHE A 8 4.82 19.90 13.79
C PHE A 8 3.50 20.64 13.93
N LYS A 9 3.21 21.20 15.09
CA LYS A 9 1.99 21.99 15.32
C LYS A 9 1.90 23.19 14.37
N ARG A 10 3.04 23.87 14.10
CA ARG A 10 3.07 24.95 13.11
C ARG A 10 2.68 24.47 11.72
N ARG A 11 3.24 23.34 11.25
CA ARG A 11 2.88 22.75 9.95
C ARG A 11 1.41 22.34 9.88
N ILE A 12 0.86 21.81 10.98
CA ILE A 12 -0.56 21.46 11.05
C ILE A 12 -1.42 22.73 10.88
N ARG A 13 -1.08 23.84 11.52
CA ARG A 13 -1.81 25.11 11.35
C ARG A 13 -1.73 25.62 9.91
N GLU A 14 -0.51 25.69 9.35
CA GLU A 14 -0.28 26.11 7.96
C GLU A 14 -1.12 25.28 6.97
N PHE A 15 -1.18 23.95 7.18
CA PHE A 15 -1.96 23.05 6.34
C PHE A 15 -3.48 23.25 6.54
N TYR A 16 -3.94 23.38 7.77
CA TYR A 16 -5.35 23.59 8.09
C TYR A 16 -5.86 24.90 7.50
N GLU A 17 -5.11 25.98 7.65
CA GLU A 17 -5.44 27.31 7.11
C GLU A 17 -5.43 27.30 5.58
N HIS A 18 -4.44 26.62 4.96
CA HIS A 18 -4.36 26.54 3.50
C HIS A 18 -5.60 25.89 2.86
N PHE A 19 -6.23 24.96 3.55
CA PHE A 19 -7.43 24.27 3.06
C PHE A 19 -8.74 24.76 3.70
N ASP A 20 -8.74 25.91 4.32
CA ASP A 20 -9.92 26.50 4.99
C ASP A 20 -10.59 25.53 5.96
N GLY A 21 -9.81 24.73 6.68
CA GLY A 21 -10.30 23.72 7.62
C GLY A 21 -10.90 22.45 6.99
N LYS A 22 -10.93 22.35 5.67
CA LYS A 22 -11.48 21.18 4.95
C LYS A 22 -10.46 20.06 4.88
N VAL A 23 -10.11 19.50 6.02
CA VAL A 23 -9.08 18.49 6.18
C VAL A 23 -9.57 17.33 7.01
N TYR A 24 -8.93 16.18 6.85
CA TYR A 24 -9.10 15.01 7.69
C TYR A 24 -7.75 14.37 8.00
N VAL A 25 -7.68 13.53 9.03
CA VAL A 25 -6.50 12.73 9.35
C VAL A 25 -6.68 11.34 8.76
N SER A 26 -5.77 10.90 7.87
CA SER A 26 -5.70 9.50 7.48
C SER A 26 -5.18 8.69 8.67
N PHE A 27 -6.06 7.84 9.23
CA PHE A 27 -5.82 7.15 10.48
C PHE A 27 -5.79 5.64 10.27
N SER A 28 -4.62 5.04 10.38
CA SER A 28 -4.44 3.59 10.20
C SER A 28 -4.50 2.79 11.51
N GLY A 29 -4.67 3.45 12.67
CA GLY A 29 -4.54 2.80 13.98
C GLY A 29 -3.09 2.50 14.40
N GLY A 30 -2.11 2.78 13.57
CA GLY A 30 -0.70 2.63 13.88
C GLY A 30 -0.15 3.78 14.74
N LYS A 31 1.05 3.61 15.31
CA LYS A 31 1.69 4.57 16.23
C LYS A 31 1.78 5.98 15.66
N ASP A 32 2.26 6.13 14.44
CA ASP A 32 2.52 7.42 13.81
C ASP A 32 1.21 8.17 13.52
N SER A 33 0.22 7.49 12.97
CA SER A 33 -1.10 8.07 12.71
C SER A 33 -1.84 8.42 14.00
N THR A 34 -1.62 7.68 15.09
CA THR A 34 -2.18 7.99 16.43
C THR A 34 -1.57 9.26 17.00
N VAL A 35 -0.25 9.41 16.90
CA VAL A 35 0.43 10.65 17.34
C VAL A 35 -0.03 11.84 16.50
N LEU A 36 -0.12 11.67 15.18
CA LEU A 36 -0.62 12.72 14.28
C LEU A 36 -2.05 13.13 14.66
N LEU A 37 -2.96 12.17 14.86
CA LEU A 37 -4.33 12.44 15.25
C LEU A 37 -4.41 13.21 16.57
N HIS A 38 -3.61 12.81 17.57
CA HIS A 38 -3.53 13.51 18.83
C HIS A 38 -3.04 14.96 18.68
N LEU A 39 -1.99 15.19 17.91
CA LEU A 39 -1.44 16.52 17.66
C LEU A 39 -2.42 17.41 16.90
N VAL A 40 -3.08 16.90 15.87
CA VAL A 40 -4.09 17.65 15.12
C VAL A 40 -5.25 18.02 16.01
N ARG A 41 -5.81 17.08 16.77
CA ARG A 41 -6.95 17.33 17.67
C ARG A 41 -6.61 18.18 18.89
N SER A 42 -5.35 18.27 19.26
CA SER A 42 -4.92 19.21 20.29
C SER A 42 -5.03 20.70 19.83
N LEU A 43 -5.12 20.92 18.53
CA LEU A 43 -5.29 22.26 17.92
C LEU A 43 -6.71 22.43 17.36
N TYR A 44 -7.25 21.39 16.75
CA TYR A 44 -8.52 21.37 16.04
C TYR A 44 -9.32 20.12 16.43
N PRO A 45 -10.05 20.15 17.56
CA PRO A 45 -10.72 18.97 18.14
C PRO A 45 -11.71 18.28 17.20
N ASP A 46 -12.37 19.07 16.34
CA ASP A 46 -13.44 18.62 15.46
C ASP A 46 -12.95 18.00 14.14
N VAL A 47 -11.63 17.96 13.89
CA VAL A 47 -11.10 17.37 12.68
C VAL A 47 -11.40 15.87 12.64
N PRO A 48 -12.12 15.39 11.62
CA PRO A 48 -12.45 13.97 11.49
C PRO A 48 -11.20 13.15 11.13
N ALA A 49 -11.20 11.89 11.52
CA ALA A 49 -10.22 10.93 11.05
C ALA A 49 -10.90 9.91 10.15
N VAL A 50 -10.19 9.46 9.10
CA VAL A 50 -10.68 8.48 8.14
C VAL A 50 -9.84 7.22 8.27
N PHE A 51 -10.51 6.11 8.51
CA PHE A 51 -9.92 4.77 8.52
C PHE A 51 -10.47 3.96 7.35
N ILE A 52 -9.58 3.30 6.61
CA ILE A 52 -9.96 2.42 5.50
C ILE A 52 -9.89 0.98 6.02
N ASP A 53 -11.06 0.33 6.18
CA ASP A 53 -11.18 -1.08 6.56
C ASP A 53 -11.13 -1.94 5.28
N THR A 54 -9.93 -2.41 4.93
CA THR A 54 -9.73 -3.30 3.76
C THR A 54 -10.14 -4.74 4.03
N GLY A 55 -10.42 -5.09 5.29
CA GLY A 55 -10.70 -6.46 5.72
C GLY A 55 -9.44 -7.24 6.16
N LEU A 56 -8.24 -6.67 6.00
CA LEU A 56 -6.96 -7.31 6.32
C LEU A 56 -6.36 -6.86 7.64
N GLU A 57 -6.94 -5.86 8.27
CA GLU A 57 -6.44 -5.31 9.53
C GLU A 57 -6.66 -6.28 10.68
N HIS A 58 -5.69 -6.32 11.60
CA HIS A 58 -5.81 -7.08 12.84
C HIS A 58 -7.03 -6.64 13.65
N PRO A 59 -7.76 -7.57 14.30
CA PRO A 59 -8.94 -7.26 15.10
C PRO A 59 -8.68 -6.17 16.16
N GLU A 60 -7.53 -6.23 16.82
CA GLU A 60 -7.12 -5.28 17.85
C GLU A 60 -6.96 -3.85 17.30
N VAL A 61 -6.48 -3.72 16.05
CA VAL A 61 -6.39 -2.42 15.38
C VAL A 61 -7.78 -1.86 15.11
N LYS A 62 -8.70 -2.71 14.65
CA LYS A 62 -10.10 -2.30 14.41
C LYS A 62 -10.80 -1.88 15.71
N GLU A 63 -10.60 -2.58 16.78
CA GLU A 63 -11.12 -2.23 18.11
C GLU A 63 -10.53 -0.90 18.58
N PHE A 64 -9.22 -0.73 18.45
CA PHE A 64 -8.55 0.51 18.81
C PHE A 64 -9.07 1.71 18.00
N VAL A 65 -9.26 1.54 16.68
CA VAL A 65 -9.84 2.58 15.84
C VAL A 65 -11.25 2.94 16.28
N LYS A 66 -12.11 1.94 16.53
CA LYS A 66 -13.49 2.14 17.01
C LYS A 66 -13.56 2.81 18.39
N SER A 67 -12.52 2.70 19.21
CA SER A 67 -12.46 3.36 20.50
C SER A 67 -12.21 4.88 20.42
N LYS A 68 -11.96 5.41 19.23
CA LYS A 68 -11.72 6.84 19.02
C LYS A 68 -12.98 7.53 18.54
N ASP A 69 -13.19 8.74 19.00
CA ASP A 69 -14.32 9.57 18.57
C ASP A 69 -14.09 10.14 17.17
N ASN A 70 -15.18 10.52 16.50
CA ASN A 70 -15.17 11.20 15.20
C ASN A 70 -14.30 10.49 14.15
N ILE A 71 -14.51 9.17 14.00
CA ILE A 71 -13.86 8.33 12.98
C ILE A 71 -14.86 7.98 11.88
N ILE A 72 -14.48 8.27 10.65
CA ILE A 72 -15.19 7.84 9.45
C ILE A 72 -14.54 6.54 8.96
N ILE A 73 -15.29 5.44 8.99
CA ILE A 73 -14.81 4.14 8.51
C ILE A 73 -15.30 3.95 7.07
N LEU A 74 -14.35 3.88 6.15
CA LEU A 74 -14.61 3.58 4.75
C LEU A 74 -14.25 2.11 4.46
N ARG A 75 -15.00 1.51 3.55
CA ARG A 75 -14.72 0.17 3.03
C ARG A 75 -14.64 0.23 1.51
N PRO A 76 -13.71 -0.53 0.89
CA PRO A 76 -13.67 -0.61 -0.55
C PRO A 76 -14.96 -1.25 -1.09
N GLU A 77 -15.44 -0.79 -2.22
CA GLU A 77 -16.58 -1.40 -2.92
C GLU A 77 -16.30 -2.85 -3.32
N PHE A 78 -15.04 -3.12 -3.64
CA PHE A 78 -14.57 -4.45 -4.02
C PHE A 78 -13.66 -5.02 -2.92
N PRO A 79 -14.16 -5.89 -2.03
CA PRO A 79 -13.40 -6.43 -0.92
C PRO A 79 -12.19 -7.26 -1.37
N PHE A 80 -11.13 -7.25 -0.57
CA PHE A 80 -9.87 -7.90 -0.91
C PHE A 80 -9.99 -9.41 -1.21
N ASN A 81 -10.85 -10.13 -0.50
CA ASN A 81 -11.12 -11.54 -0.80
C ASN A 81 -11.65 -11.74 -2.23
N LYS A 82 -12.54 -10.87 -2.70
CA LYS A 82 -13.02 -10.90 -4.08
C LYS A 82 -11.94 -10.52 -5.09
N VAL A 83 -11.03 -9.60 -4.71
CA VAL A 83 -9.84 -9.30 -5.52
C VAL A 83 -9.02 -10.57 -5.73
N LEU A 84 -8.76 -11.33 -4.65
CA LEU A 84 -8.01 -12.59 -4.73
C LEU A 84 -8.73 -13.66 -5.57
N GLU A 85 -10.04 -13.79 -5.42
CA GLU A 85 -10.86 -14.75 -6.19
C GLU A 85 -10.82 -14.41 -7.70
N GLN A 86 -10.95 -13.14 -8.04
CA GLN A 86 -11.03 -12.69 -9.43
C GLN A 86 -9.67 -12.65 -10.12
N TYR A 87 -8.67 -12.08 -9.44
CA TYR A 87 -7.36 -11.78 -10.04
C TYR A 87 -6.24 -12.72 -9.60
N GLY A 88 -6.44 -13.47 -8.52
CA GLY A 88 -5.43 -14.37 -7.94
C GLY A 88 -4.53 -13.69 -6.90
N TYR A 89 -3.53 -14.43 -6.44
CA TYR A 89 -2.63 -13.99 -5.38
C TYR A 89 -1.40 -13.28 -5.96
N PRO A 90 -0.98 -12.13 -5.41
CA PRO A 90 0.31 -11.52 -5.71
C PRO A 90 1.42 -12.34 -5.03
N VAL A 91 1.80 -13.49 -5.64
CA VAL A 91 2.82 -14.39 -5.08
C VAL A 91 4.20 -13.73 -5.11
N ILE A 92 4.97 -13.90 -4.05
CA ILE A 92 6.36 -13.49 -3.85
C ILE A 92 6.51 -11.98 -3.61
N SER A 93 6.25 -11.16 -4.61
CA SER A 93 6.24 -9.71 -4.52
C SER A 93 5.49 -9.11 -5.70
N LYS A 94 5.00 -7.88 -5.53
CA LYS A 94 4.34 -7.11 -6.59
C LYS A 94 5.23 -6.98 -7.84
N GLU A 95 6.52 -6.76 -7.65
CA GLU A 95 7.46 -6.60 -8.76
C GLU A 95 7.59 -7.90 -9.58
N VAL A 96 7.77 -9.03 -8.90
CA VAL A 96 7.87 -10.35 -9.56
C VAL A 96 6.57 -10.71 -10.25
N ALA A 97 5.43 -10.50 -9.59
CA ALA A 97 4.10 -10.73 -10.17
C ALA A 97 3.92 -9.92 -11.47
N LYS A 98 4.27 -8.63 -11.46
CA LYS A 98 4.22 -7.77 -12.64
C LYS A 98 5.10 -8.30 -13.79
N PHE A 99 6.33 -8.71 -13.51
CA PHE A 99 7.20 -9.24 -14.56
C PHE A 99 6.72 -10.57 -15.12
N ILE A 100 6.10 -11.43 -14.30
CA ILE A 100 5.47 -12.67 -14.77
C ILE A 100 4.29 -12.34 -15.69
N GLU A 101 3.44 -11.43 -15.29
CA GLU A 101 2.31 -10.98 -16.09
C GLU A 101 2.76 -10.35 -17.42
N ASP A 102 3.72 -9.41 -17.37
CA ASP A 102 4.29 -8.78 -18.57
C ASP A 102 4.84 -9.83 -19.54
N LYS A 103 5.54 -10.84 -19.01
CA LYS A 103 6.09 -11.93 -19.82
C LYS A 103 5.02 -12.80 -20.45
N ARG A 104 3.95 -13.11 -19.71
CA ARG A 104 2.80 -13.88 -20.24
C ARG A 104 2.08 -13.11 -21.34
N ARG A 105 1.88 -11.80 -21.15
CA ARG A 105 1.23 -10.91 -22.12
C ARG A 105 2.09 -10.67 -23.36
N ASN A 106 3.41 -10.54 -23.17
CA ASN A 106 4.36 -10.32 -24.26
C ASN A 106 5.58 -11.25 -24.14
N PRO A 107 5.49 -12.47 -24.67
CA PRO A 107 6.56 -13.48 -24.60
C PRO A 107 7.92 -13.03 -25.15
N ASN A 108 7.94 -12.11 -26.09
CA ASN A 108 9.14 -11.57 -26.72
C ASN A 108 9.56 -10.20 -26.16
N GLY A 109 8.85 -9.71 -25.13
CA GLY A 109 9.12 -8.43 -24.51
C GLY A 109 10.44 -8.40 -23.72
N TYR A 110 10.85 -7.19 -23.36
CA TYR A 110 12.07 -6.92 -22.60
C TYR A 110 12.18 -7.71 -21.28
N THR A 111 11.07 -7.94 -20.61
CA THR A 111 11.01 -8.69 -19.33
C THR A 111 11.46 -10.15 -19.47
N THR A 112 11.44 -10.71 -20.70
CA THR A 112 11.93 -12.08 -20.99
C THR A 112 13.36 -12.27 -20.53
N LYS A 113 14.23 -11.28 -20.73
CA LYS A 113 15.65 -11.32 -20.39
C LYS A 113 15.91 -11.47 -18.89
N LYS A 114 14.96 -11.08 -18.04
CA LYS A 114 15.05 -11.24 -16.58
C LYS A 114 14.84 -12.69 -16.11
N PHE A 115 14.19 -13.52 -16.91
CA PHE A 115 13.96 -14.95 -16.60
C PHE A 115 15.03 -15.88 -17.17
N ASP A 116 16.11 -15.33 -17.72
CA ASP A 116 17.25 -16.08 -18.19
C ASP A 116 18.53 -15.58 -17.51
N SER A 117 19.07 -16.43 -16.61
CA SER A 117 20.31 -16.15 -15.86
C SER A 117 21.50 -15.84 -16.77
N ASN A 118 21.51 -16.40 -17.99
CA ASN A 118 22.57 -16.23 -18.97
C ASN A 118 22.38 -15.02 -19.89
N SER A 119 21.26 -14.31 -19.74
CA SER A 119 20.97 -13.14 -20.57
C SER A 119 22.01 -12.02 -20.34
N ASP A 120 22.31 -11.25 -21.39
CA ASP A 120 23.18 -10.07 -21.27
C ASP A 120 22.64 -9.04 -20.28
N TYR A 121 21.32 -9.03 -20.09
CA TYR A 121 20.69 -8.17 -19.11
C TYR A 121 21.08 -8.54 -17.68
N VAL A 122 20.93 -9.82 -17.30
CA VAL A 122 21.30 -10.31 -15.96
C VAL A 122 22.81 -10.20 -15.73
N LYS A 123 23.62 -10.51 -16.73
CA LYS A 123 25.09 -10.33 -16.67
C LYS A 123 25.48 -8.88 -16.43
N LYS A 124 24.79 -7.94 -17.09
CA LYS A 124 25.07 -6.50 -16.99
C LYS A 124 24.63 -5.89 -15.65
N TYR A 125 23.44 -6.26 -15.16
CA TYR A 125 22.79 -5.59 -14.00
C TYR A 125 22.85 -6.41 -12.72
N GLY A 126 23.35 -7.65 -12.76
CA GLY A 126 23.59 -8.50 -11.61
C GLY A 126 22.44 -9.39 -11.20
N SER A 127 22.71 -10.31 -10.27
CA SER A 127 21.80 -11.36 -9.81
C SER A 127 20.50 -10.84 -9.14
N ARG A 128 20.48 -9.61 -8.67
CA ARG A 128 19.26 -8.98 -8.13
C ARG A 128 18.11 -8.97 -9.15
N TYR A 129 18.45 -8.92 -10.43
CA TYR A 129 17.50 -8.86 -11.53
C TYR A 129 17.23 -10.22 -12.17
N ASP A 130 17.85 -11.29 -11.64
CA ASP A 130 17.65 -12.65 -12.10
C ASP A 130 16.37 -13.25 -11.50
N LEU A 131 15.38 -13.42 -12.35
CA LEU A 131 14.09 -14.03 -12.01
C LEU A 131 13.96 -15.48 -12.49
N SER A 132 15.08 -16.10 -12.94
CA SER A 132 15.08 -17.46 -13.49
C SER A 132 14.52 -18.50 -12.51
N LYS A 133 14.74 -18.32 -11.21
CA LYS A 133 14.20 -19.16 -10.14
C LYS A 133 12.66 -19.18 -10.09
N TRP A 134 12.00 -18.21 -10.71
CA TRP A 134 10.54 -18.08 -10.74
C TRP A 134 9.94 -18.51 -12.09
N LYS A 135 10.71 -19.16 -12.96
CA LYS A 135 10.22 -19.70 -14.24
C LYS A 135 9.01 -20.60 -14.05
N PHE A 136 9.02 -21.44 -13.01
CA PHE A 136 7.92 -22.35 -12.73
C PHE A 136 6.58 -21.63 -12.48
N LEU A 137 6.60 -20.47 -11.87
CA LEU A 137 5.40 -19.65 -11.70
C LEU A 137 4.97 -18.98 -13.01
N ARG A 138 5.94 -18.52 -13.79
CA ARG A 138 5.68 -17.95 -15.11
C ARG A 138 4.95 -18.93 -16.03
N ASP A 139 5.38 -20.20 -15.98
CA ASP A 139 4.91 -21.26 -16.87
C ASP A 139 3.71 -22.04 -16.27
N SER A 140 3.25 -21.67 -15.08
CA SER A 140 2.07 -22.25 -14.42
C SER A 140 0.76 -21.59 -14.86
N ASP A 141 -0.36 -22.29 -14.64
CA ASP A 141 -1.72 -21.73 -14.86
C ASP A 141 -2.22 -20.87 -13.67
N ILE A 142 -1.37 -20.69 -12.64
CA ILE A 142 -1.74 -19.90 -11.47
C ILE A 142 -1.95 -18.43 -11.92
N LYS A 143 -3.09 -17.88 -11.57
CA LYS A 143 -3.34 -16.43 -11.74
C LYS A 143 -2.39 -15.65 -10.83
N ILE A 144 -1.52 -14.86 -11.41
CA ILE A 144 -0.50 -14.05 -10.70
C ILE A 144 -0.58 -12.62 -11.22
N PRO A 145 -1.62 -11.85 -10.87
CA PRO A 145 -1.76 -10.50 -11.40
C PRO A 145 -1.01 -9.49 -10.54
N ALA A 146 -0.54 -8.43 -11.20
CA ALA A 146 -0.18 -7.18 -10.55
C ALA A 146 -1.37 -6.20 -10.49
N GLU A 147 -2.53 -6.59 -10.99
CA GLU A 147 -3.70 -5.72 -11.17
C GLU A 147 -4.40 -5.33 -9.87
N CYS A 148 -4.20 -6.09 -8.78
CA CYS A 148 -4.72 -5.73 -7.45
C CYS A 148 -4.32 -4.32 -6.96
N CYS A 149 -3.46 -3.63 -7.70
CA CYS A 149 -3.02 -2.26 -7.39
C CYS A 149 -3.60 -1.21 -8.33
N ASN A 150 -4.40 -1.62 -9.30
CA ASN A 150 -5.05 -0.74 -10.28
C ASN A 150 -6.55 -0.57 -9.97
N LEU A 151 -7.00 -1.20 -8.90
CA LEU A 151 -8.32 -1.07 -8.33
C LEU A 151 -8.23 -0.10 -7.14
#